data_5559aa58094dfc3202bcc1f46e3796ad
#
_entry.id   5559aa58094dfc3202bcc1f46e3796ad
#
_cell.length_a   1.000
_cell.length_b   1.000
_cell.length_c   1.000
_cell.angle_alpha   90.00
_cell.angle_beta   90.00
_cell.angle_gamma   90.00
#
_symmetry.space_group_name_H-M   'P 1'
#
loop_
_entity.id
_entity.type
_entity.pdbx_description
1 polymer ?
#
loop_
_entity_poly.entity_id
_entity_poly.type
_entity_poly.pdbx_seq_one_letter_code
_entity_poly.pdbx_strand_id
1 'polypeptide(L)'
;MKLKNVSHYAIYDQKFDNWKSEVLDRWTYDDFVRDPQYKKKWISITSLAYHQPSDAVYLGIGSFSAELLWKFDRKAKTITSCGYEKVGEPFDAKFHRSLELDGNTLYGGVALFHDIDKQFTAKGGRLVKYDINTGEFTFLARPCPPAYIQSIALDRKRRIIYGFGAVPEVFFRYDIDTGKSRVIAHIGNAAEFCEAHNPVIDKDGNVWGTYGILRAFSYRTGPDSLRLFRYSPDTDEMTFFDHGLPRTDDPADKSKPDTSILGPDGMIYIG
;
A
#
# COMPACT_ATOMS: atom_id res chain seq x y z
N MET A 1 -5.49 28.21 -9.00
CA MET A 1 -6.77 27.50 -9.08
C MET A 1 -7.52 27.71 -7.76
N LYS A 2 -8.76 28.23 -7.77
CA LYS A 2 -9.59 28.30 -6.54
C LYS A 2 -10.50 27.08 -6.50
N LEU A 3 -10.38 26.28 -5.46
CA LEU A 3 -11.29 25.18 -5.21
C LEU A 3 -12.67 25.76 -4.85
N LYS A 4 -13.73 25.22 -5.46
CA LYS A 4 -15.13 25.58 -5.15
C LYS A 4 -15.81 24.36 -4.55
N ASN A 5 -16.76 24.58 -3.64
CA ASN A 5 -17.58 23.54 -3.03
C ASN A 5 -16.75 22.50 -2.25
N VAL A 6 -15.85 22.95 -1.38
CA VAL A 6 -15.06 22.10 -0.51
C VAL A 6 -15.92 21.75 0.71
N SER A 7 -16.00 20.43 1.00
CA SER A 7 -16.63 19.92 2.22
C SER A 7 -15.60 19.07 2.98
N HIS A 8 -15.63 19.14 4.30
CA HIS A 8 -14.75 18.38 5.17
C HIS A 8 -15.57 17.34 5.93
N TYR A 9 -15.06 16.13 5.98
CA TYR A 9 -15.63 15.03 6.73
C TYR A 9 -14.55 14.41 7.59
N ALA A 10 -14.93 13.85 8.74
CA ALA A 10 -14.00 13.20 9.65
C ALA A 10 -14.59 11.90 10.20
N ILE A 11 -13.72 10.95 10.50
CA ILE A 11 -14.05 9.74 11.21
C ILE A 11 -13.66 9.96 12.67
N TYR A 12 -14.62 9.78 13.57
CA TYR A 12 -14.44 9.95 15.01
C TYR A 12 -14.67 8.64 15.73
N ASP A 13 -14.24 8.60 16.97
CA ASP A 13 -14.53 7.53 17.94
C ASP A 13 -14.13 6.13 17.49
N GLN A 14 -13.00 6.03 16.77
CA GLN A 14 -12.36 4.76 16.49
C GLN A 14 -12.00 4.05 17.81
N LYS A 15 -12.42 2.78 17.92
CA LYS A 15 -12.05 1.95 19.05
C LYS A 15 -10.73 1.23 18.77
N PHE A 16 -9.84 1.24 19.74
CA PHE A 16 -8.52 0.63 19.66
C PHE A 16 -8.42 -0.64 20.55
N ASP A 17 -9.54 -1.16 21.00
CA ASP A 17 -9.60 -2.16 22.08
C ASP A 17 -9.05 -3.53 21.66
N ASN A 18 -9.00 -3.83 20.37
CA ASN A 18 -8.67 -5.16 19.88
C ASN A 18 -7.21 -5.33 19.43
N TRP A 19 -6.42 -4.28 19.55
CA TRP A 19 -5.06 -4.35 19.09
C TRP A 19 -4.10 -4.68 20.24
N LYS A 20 -3.39 -5.79 20.10
CA LYS A 20 -2.38 -6.25 21.06
C LYS A 20 -1.06 -6.36 20.31
N SER A 21 -0.29 -5.31 20.27
CA SER A 21 1.05 -5.33 19.71
C SER A 21 2.00 -4.49 20.53
N GLU A 22 3.16 -5.02 20.71
CA GLU A 22 4.35 -4.35 21.13
C GLU A 22 5.03 -3.80 19.86
N VAL A 23 4.75 -2.59 19.45
CA VAL A 23 5.04 -2.17 18.08
C VAL A 23 6.41 -1.52 17.92
N LEU A 24 7.17 -1.23 18.86
CA LEU A 24 8.49 -0.61 18.70
C LEU A 24 9.33 -0.91 19.93
N ASP A 25 10.63 -0.93 19.83
CA ASP A 25 11.59 -1.13 20.91
C ASP A 25 11.37 -0.29 22.18
N ARG A 26 10.59 0.78 22.08
CA ARG A 26 10.39 1.76 23.13
C ARG A 26 8.95 2.02 23.47
N TRP A 27 8.02 1.57 22.63
CA TRP A 27 6.62 1.93 22.71
C TRP A 27 5.79 0.68 22.53
N THR A 28 5.04 0.36 23.55
CA THR A 28 3.98 -0.64 23.46
C THR A 28 2.76 -0.01 22.79
N TYR A 29 1.86 -0.84 22.31
CA TYR A 29 0.55 -0.37 21.85
C TYR A 29 -0.13 0.52 22.90
N ASP A 30 -0.05 0.15 24.16
CA ASP A 30 -0.63 0.91 25.27
C ASP A 30 -0.04 2.32 25.40
N ASP A 31 1.25 2.48 25.12
CA ASP A 31 1.89 3.78 25.14
C ASP A 31 1.33 4.68 24.05
N PHE A 32 1.12 4.16 22.86
CA PHE A 32 0.50 4.89 21.76
C PHE A 32 -0.94 5.27 22.06
N VAL A 33 -1.73 4.35 22.63
CA VAL A 33 -3.13 4.59 22.97
C VAL A 33 -3.28 5.62 24.08
N ARG A 34 -2.34 5.66 25.02
CA ARG A 34 -2.33 6.62 26.14
C ARG A 34 -1.92 8.03 25.71
N ASP A 35 -1.16 8.17 24.64
CA ASP A 35 -0.79 9.47 24.12
C ASP A 35 -1.95 10.12 23.35
N PRO A 36 -2.61 11.16 23.90
CA PRO A 36 -3.76 11.79 23.24
C PRO A 36 -3.40 12.44 21.91
N GLN A 37 -2.15 12.88 21.72
CA GLN A 37 -1.69 13.48 20.49
C GLN A 37 -1.48 12.41 19.41
N TYR A 38 -0.92 11.26 19.79
CA TYR A 38 -0.71 10.16 18.90
C TYR A 38 -2.04 9.57 18.43
N LYS A 39 -2.94 9.30 19.36
CA LYS A 39 -4.30 8.82 19.10
C LYS A 39 -5.06 9.69 18.08
N LYS A 40 -4.90 11.01 18.16
CA LYS A 40 -5.53 11.97 17.22
C LYS A 40 -4.87 12.00 15.85
N LYS A 41 -3.59 11.63 15.75
CA LYS A 41 -2.80 11.78 14.53
C LYS A 41 -2.67 10.49 13.72
N TRP A 42 -2.92 9.33 14.33
CA TRP A 42 -2.65 8.05 13.71
C TRP A 42 -3.79 7.48 12.87
N ILE A 43 -4.95 8.06 12.91
CA ILE A 43 -6.02 7.72 11.97
C ILE A 43 -5.78 8.54 10.71
N SER A 44 -5.38 7.87 9.64
CA SER A 44 -5.16 8.51 8.34
C SER A 44 -5.84 7.71 7.24
N ILE A 45 -6.38 8.43 6.28
CA ILE A 45 -6.83 7.81 5.03
C ILE A 45 -5.58 7.64 4.17
N THR A 46 -5.24 6.40 3.87
CA THR A 46 -4.00 6.04 3.16
C THR A 46 -4.26 5.56 1.74
N SER A 47 -5.50 5.21 1.42
CA SER A 47 -5.91 4.84 0.06
C SER A 47 -7.38 5.17 -0.19
N LEU A 48 -7.71 5.42 -1.46
CA LEU A 48 -9.05 5.79 -1.91
C LEU A 48 -9.42 5.04 -3.19
N ALA A 49 -10.69 4.59 -3.26
CA ALA A 49 -11.25 4.05 -4.49
C ALA A 49 -12.67 4.61 -4.71
N TYR A 50 -12.91 5.22 -5.87
CA TYR A 50 -14.23 5.75 -6.19
C TYR A 50 -15.03 4.75 -7.03
N HIS A 51 -16.18 4.35 -6.50
CA HIS A 51 -17.14 3.49 -7.19
C HIS A 51 -18.26 4.32 -7.80
N GLN A 52 -18.13 4.60 -9.09
CA GLN A 52 -19.05 5.45 -9.83
C GLN A 52 -20.52 4.98 -9.79
N PRO A 53 -20.85 3.67 -9.94
CA PRO A 53 -22.23 3.23 -9.95
C PRO A 53 -23.01 3.54 -8.67
N SER A 54 -22.38 3.47 -7.50
CA SER A 54 -23.01 3.79 -6.22
C SER A 54 -22.74 5.21 -5.74
N ASP A 55 -21.97 6.00 -6.50
CA ASP A 55 -21.49 7.34 -6.10
C ASP A 55 -20.86 7.35 -4.70
N ALA A 56 -20.02 6.37 -4.42
CA ALA A 56 -19.38 6.20 -3.13
C ALA A 56 -17.84 6.16 -3.25
N VAL A 57 -17.16 6.64 -2.21
CA VAL A 57 -15.71 6.53 -2.08
C VAL A 57 -15.39 5.54 -0.98
N TYR A 58 -14.60 4.52 -1.30
CA TYR A 58 -14.05 3.59 -0.32
C TYR A 58 -12.74 4.15 0.22
N LEU A 59 -12.59 4.10 1.53
CA LEU A 59 -11.51 4.71 2.29
C LEU A 59 -10.73 3.61 2.98
N GLY A 60 -9.50 3.38 2.54
CA GLY A 60 -8.54 2.54 3.24
C GLY A 60 -7.84 3.34 4.32
N ILE A 61 -7.88 2.86 5.54
CA ILE A 61 -7.43 3.59 6.72
C ILE A 61 -6.18 2.93 7.29
N GLY A 62 -5.26 3.77 7.76
CA GLY A 62 -4.21 3.41 8.69
C GLY A 62 -4.72 3.67 10.11
N SER A 63 -4.75 2.64 10.93
CA SER A 63 -5.23 2.71 12.31
C SER A 63 -4.71 1.53 13.11
N PHE A 64 -4.69 1.69 14.43
CA PHE A 64 -4.50 0.58 15.37
C PHE A 64 -5.81 -0.15 15.70
N SER A 65 -6.88 0.15 15.00
CA SER A 65 -8.17 -0.51 15.09
C SER A 65 -8.30 -1.56 14.00
N ALA A 66 -9.08 -2.59 14.25
CA ALA A 66 -9.36 -3.64 13.26
C ALA A 66 -10.27 -3.16 12.12
N GLU A 67 -10.94 -2.02 12.24
CA GLU A 67 -11.79 -1.47 11.18
C GLU A 67 -10.95 -0.59 10.25
N LEU A 68 -10.59 -1.15 9.12
CA LEU A 68 -9.65 -0.52 8.18
C LEU A 68 -10.30 -0.10 6.86
N LEU A 69 -11.55 -0.51 6.57
CA LEU A 69 -12.25 -0.14 5.34
C LEU A 69 -13.57 0.57 5.64
N TRP A 70 -13.68 1.77 5.12
CA TRP A 70 -14.87 2.60 5.27
C TRP A 70 -15.44 3.01 3.94
N LYS A 71 -16.74 3.28 3.90
CA LYS A 71 -17.46 3.79 2.75
C LYS A 71 -17.99 5.20 3.05
N PHE A 72 -17.65 6.16 2.21
CA PHE A 72 -18.27 7.47 2.16
C PHE A 72 -19.33 7.51 1.06
N ASP A 73 -20.60 7.63 1.45
CA ASP A 73 -21.72 7.86 0.54
C ASP A 73 -21.78 9.36 0.22
N ARG A 74 -21.53 9.74 -1.02
CA ARG A 74 -21.46 11.14 -1.44
C ARG A 74 -22.84 11.81 -1.48
N LYS A 75 -23.91 11.06 -1.69
CA LYS A 75 -25.28 11.56 -1.70
C LYS A 75 -25.81 11.78 -0.28
N ALA A 76 -25.71 10.74 0.54
CA ALA A 76 -26.14 10.79 1.94
C ALA A 76 -25.17 11.61 2.81
N LYS A 77 -23.93 11.83 2.34
CA LYS A 77 -22.83 12.48 3.09
C LYS A 77 -22.53 11.79 4.42
N THR A 78 -22.59 10.48 4.41
CA THR A 78 -22.33 9.62 5.57
C THR A 78 -21.11 8.74 5.35
N ILE A 79 -20.40 8.46 6.44
CA ILE A 79 -19.31 7.49 6.46
C ILE A 79 -19.78 6.28 7.26
N THR A 80 -19.65 5.09 6.69
CA THR A 80 -20.06 3.83 7.32
C THR A 80 -18.93 2.80 7.23
N SER A 81 -18.82 1.98 8.28
CA SER A 81 -17.89 0.84 8.29
C SER A 81 -18.28 -0.18 7.23
N CYS A 82 -17.29 -0.78 6.57
CA CYS A 82 -17.48 -1.93 5.69
C CYS A 82 -17.36 -3.27 6.43
N GLY A 83 -17.06 -3.26 7.72
CA GLY A 83 -17.01 -4.46 8.56
C GLY A 83 -15.75 -5.28 8.42
N TYR A 84 -14.61 -4.68 8.05
CA TYR A 84 -13.32 -5.37 7.98
C TYR A 84 -12.92 -5.99 9.32
N GLU A 85 -13.31 -5.40 10.44
CA GLU A 85 -13.05 -5.91 11.78
C GLU A 85 -13.51 -7.35 12.00
N LYS A 86 -14.54 -7.82 11.26
CA LYS A 86 -15.09 -9.18 11.38
C LYS A 86 -14.15 -10.24 10.79
N VAL A 87 -13.26 -9.86 9.90
CA VAL A 87 -12.34 -10.74 9.18
C VAL A 87 -10.86 -10.36 9.43
N GLY A 88 -10.64 -9.25 10.11
CA GLY A 88 -9.32 -8.77 10.49
C GLY A 88 -8.56 -9.74 11.39
N GLU A 89 -7.25 -9.78 11.26
CA GLU A 89 -6.37 -10.52 12.16
C GLU A 89 -5.61 -9.56 13.09
N PRO A 90 -5.10 -10.06 14.22
CA PRO A 90 -4.19 -9.28 15.04
C PRO A 90 -3.05 -8.69 14.20
N PHE A 91 -2.68 -7.44 14.48
CA PHE A 91 -1.65 -6.67 13.79
C PHE A 91 -2.02 -6.12 12.41
N ASP A 92 -3.18 -6.43 11.85
CA ASP A 92 -3.67 -5.71 10.67
C ASP A 92 -3.82 -4.22 11.01
N ALA A 93 -3.14 -3.36 10.26
CA ALA A 93 -3.02 -1.95 10.65
C ALA A 93 -3.45 -0.96 9.58
N LYS A 94 -3.36 -1.31 8.31
CA LYS A 94 -3.77 -0.37 7.26
C LYS A 94 -3.91 -1.00 5.87
N PHE A 95 -4.75 -0.38 5.04
CA PHE A 95 -4.71 -0.49 3.59
C PHE A 95 -3.80 0.62 3.05
N HIS A 96 -2.51 0.35 2.94
CA HIS A 96 -1.52 1.35 2.59
C HIS A 96 -1.36 1.45 1.07
N ARG A 97 -1.94 2.48 0.46
CA ARG A 97 -1.92 2.70 -1.00
C ARG A 97 -2.28 1.44 -1.81
N SER A 98 -3.23 0.70 -1.29
CA SER A 98 -3.46 -0.67 -1.72
C SER A 98 -4.94 -0.99 -1.93
N LEU A 99 -5.71 -0.05 -2.50
CA LEU A 99 -7.07 -0.27 -2.93
C LEU A 99 -7.19 -0.16 -4.44
N GLU A 100 -7.65 -1.24 -5.08
CA GLU A 100 -7.91 -1.31 -6.51
C GLU A 100 -9.33 -1.78 -6.78
N LEU A 101 -10.04 -1.07 -7.64
CA LEU A 101 -11.43 -1.35 -7.98
C LEU A 101 -11.55 -2.01 -9.36
N ASP A 102 -12.31 -3.11 -9.44
CA ASP A 102 -12.70 -3.76 -10.70
C ASP A 102 -14.18 -4.10 -10.67
N GLY A 103 -14.99 -3.33 -11.39
CA GLY A 103 -16.44 -3.42 -11.31
C GLY A 103 -16.94 -3.22 -9.88
N ASN A 104 -17.64 -4.22 -9.35
CA ASN A 104 -18.14 -4.24 -7.98
C ASN A 104 -17.21 -4.97 -6.99
N THR A 105 -15.98 -5.25 -7.38
CA THR A 105 -14.97 -5.89 -6.53
C THR A 105 -13.88 -4.89 -6.17
N LEU A 106 -13.63 -4.71 -4.88
CA LEU A 106 -12.52 -3.94 -4.37
C LEU A 106 -11.44 -4.90 -3.87
N TYR A 107 -10.25 -4.81 -4.43
CA TYR A 107 -9.06 -5.52 -3.95
C TYR A 107 -8.28 -4.65 -2.99
N GLY A 108 -7.75 -5.25 -1.93
CA GLY A 108 -6.98 -4.53 -0.93
C GLY A 108 -5.81 -5.32 -0.41
N GLY A 109 -4.69 -4.64 -0.21
CA GLY A 109 -3.51 -5.18 0.46
C GLY A 109 -3.38 -4.62 1.87
N VAL A 110 -3.20 -5.50 2.84
CA VAL A 110 -3.16 -5.14 4.26
C VAL A 110 -1.72 -5.12 4.75
N ALA A 111 -1.33 -3.98 5.31
CA ALA A 111 -0.08 -3.84 6.02
C ALA A 111 -0.26 -4.21 7.50
N LEU A 112 0.80 -4.80 8.07
CA LEU A 112 0.86 -5.21 9.46
C LEU A 112 1.74 -4.27 10.26
N PHE A 113 1.42 -4.12 11.54
CA PHE A 113 2.35 -3.66 12.56
C PHE A 113 2.55 -4.76 13.60
N HIS A 114 3.77 -5.20 13.76
CA HIS A 114 4.18 -6.21 14.73
C HIS A 114 5.51 -5.82 15.37
N ASP A 115 5.91 -6.53 16.40
CA ASP A 115 7.18 -6.28 17.07
C ASP A 115 8.36 -6.55 16.14
N ILE A 116 9.42 -5.80 16.33
CA ILE A 116 10.63 -5.88 15.51
C ILE A 116 11.28 -7.27 15.54
N ASP A 117 11.20 -7.97 16.66
CA ASP A 117 11.71 -9.33 16.83
C ASP A 117 10.89 -10.38 16.05
N LYS A 118 9.68 -10.03 15.64
CA LYS A 118 8.80 -10.89 14.83
C LYS A 118 8.88 -10.64 13.33
N GLN A 119 9.75 -9.73 12.90
CA GLN A 119 9.86 -9.34 11.50
C GLN A 119 10.02 -10.53 10.53
N PHE A 120 10.81 -11.53 10.90
CA PHE A 120 11.07 -12.70 10.04
C PHE A 120 10.12 -13.87 10.28
N THR A 121 9.33 -13.84 11.34
CA THR A 121 8.36 -14.88 11.70
C THR A 121 6.91 -14.43 11.51
N ALA A 122 6.69 -13.19 11.15
CA ALA A 122 5.38 -12.65 10.88
C ALA A 122 4.71 -13.39 9.72
N LYS A 123 3.39 -13.52 9.79
CA LYS A 123 2.60 -14.20 8.74
C LYS A 123 2.64 -13.49 7.38
N GLY A 124 3.02 -12.22 7.35
CA GLY A 124 2.97 -11.36 6.17
C GLY A 124 1.61 -10.73 5.92
N GLY A 125 1.61 -9.68 5.11
CA GLY A 125 0.41 -8.93 4.75
C GLY A 125 -0.60 -9.76 3.98
N ARG A 126 -1.87 -9.41 4.13
CA ARG A 126 -2.99 -10.14 3.49
C ARG A 126 -3.48 -9.41 2.25
N LEU A 127 -3.68 -10.14 1.18
CA LEU A 127 -4.45 -9.69 0.04
C LEU A 127 -5.90 -10.15 0.22
N VAL A 128 -6.84 -9.23 0.14
CA VAL A 128 -8.26 -9.46 0.34
C VAL A 128 -9.07 -8.88 -0.82
N LYS A 129 -10.26 -9.38 -1.03
CA LYS A 129 -11.27 -8.72 -1.86
C LYS A 129 -12.52 -8.43 -1.03
N TYR A 130 -13.20 -7.36 -1.38
CA TYR A 130 -14.49 -6.96 -0.85
C TYR A 130 -15.50 -6.85 -1.99
N ASP A 131 -16.62 -7.54 -1.87
CA ASP A 131 -17.73 -7.45 -2.82
C ASP A 131 -18.66 -6.30 -2.39
N ILE A 132 -18.78 -5.30 -3.24
CA ILE A 132 -19.57 -4.09 -2.97
C ILE A 132 -21.07 -4.40 -2.88
N ASN A 133 -21.54 -5.41 -3.59
CA ASN A 133 -22.98 -5.76 -3.60
C ASN A 133 -23.39 -6.54 -2.35
N THR A 134 -22.56 -7.48 -1.91
CA THR A 134 -22.89 -8.34 -0.76
C THR A 134 -22.33 -7.80 0.56
N GLY A 135 -21.31 -6.94 0.51
CA GLY A 135 -20.59 -6.46 1.69
C GLY A 135 -19.67 -7.50 2.32
N GLU A 136 -19.29 -8.53 1.56
CA GLU A 136 -18.50 -9.64 2.07
C GLU A 136 -17.03 -9.51 1.72
N PHE A 137 -16.16 -9.86 2.68
CA PHE A 137 -14.73 -10.00 2.48
C PHE A 137 -14.35 -11.45 2.18
N THR A 138 -13.39 -11.61 1.28
CA THR A 138 -12.73 -12.90 1.03
C THR A 138 -11.22 -12.71 1.18
N PHE A 139 -10.58 -13.56 1.95
CA PHE A 139 -9.12 -13.69 1.99
C PHE A 139 -8.66 -14.36 0.69
N LEU A 140 -7.64 -13.78 0.05
CA LEU A 140 -7.07 -14.29 -1.19
C LEU A 140 -5.73 -14.99 -0.97
N ALA A 141 -4.76 -14.29 -0.43
CA ALA A 141 -3.40 -14.81 -0.25
C ALA A 141 -2.57 -13.97 0.73
N ARG A 142 -1.40 -14.52 1.09
CA ARG A 142 -0.25 -13.79 1.63
C ARG A 142 0.86 -13.85 0.58
N PRO A 143 0.96 -12.86 -0.32
CA PRO A 143 1.78 -13.00 -1.52
C PRO A 143 3.28 -13.00 -1.28
N CYS A 144 3.74 -12.44 -0.18
CA CYS A 144 5.16 -12.22 0.10
C CYS A 144 5.55 -12.34 1.59
N PRO A 145 5.19 -13.42 2.31
CA PRO A 145 5.61 -13.57 3.71
C PRO A 145 7.14 -13.52 3.85
N PRO A 146 7.69 -12.94 4.92
CA PRO A 146 7.01 -12.30 6.05
C PRO A 146 6.60 -10.85 5.80
N ALA A 147 6.91 -10.28 4.62
CA ALA A 147 6.66 -8.90 4.29
C ALA A 147 5.15 -8.54 4.37
N TYR A 148 4.87 -7.31 4.78
CA TYR A 148 3.53 -6.75 4.66
C TYR A 148 3.31 -6.14 3.26
N ILE A 149 2.06 -5.92 2.87
CA ILE A 149 1.75 -5.30 1.59
C ILE A 149 1.80 -3.79 1.74
N GLN A 150 2.69 -3.17 0.96
CA GLN A 150 2.89 -1.72 0.93
C GLN A 150 1.94 -1.04 -0.05
N SER A 151 1.79 -1.60 -1.24
CA SER A 151 0.94 -1.07 -2.30
C SER A 151 0.61 -2.13 -3.33
N ILE A 152 -0.46 -1.91 -4.09
CA ILE A 152 -0.85 -2.79 -5.19
C ILE A 152 -1.24 -1.99 -6.43
N ALA A 153 -1.18 -2.65 -7.59
CA ALA A 153 -1.75 -2.21 -8.85
C ALA A 153 -2.41 -3.38 -9.56
N LEU A 154 -3.58 -3.16 -10.17
CA LEU A 154 -4.37 -4.20 -10.81
C LEU A 154 -4.25 -4.13 -12.33
N ASP A 155 -3.69 -5.17 -12.94
CA ASP A 155 -3.83 -5.44 -14.36
C ASP A 155 -5.16 -6.15 -14.63
N ARG A 156 -6.17 -5.37 -14.97
CA ARG A 156 -7.52 -5.90 -15.25
C ARG A 156 -7.54 -6.81 -16.49
N LYS A 157 -6.69 -6.54 -17.46
CA LYS A 157 -6.62 -7.32 -18.71
C LYS A 157 -6.06 -8.73 -18.47
N ARG A 158 -4.98 -8.82 -17.69
CA ARG A 158 -4.35 -10.11 -17.38
C ARG A 158 -4.87 -10.74 -16.10
N ARG A 159 -5.73 -10.03 -15.36
CA ARG A 159 -6.27 -10.43 -14.05
C ARG A 159 -5.16 -10.76 -13.05
N ILE A 160 -4.19 -9.86 -12.99
CA ILE A 160 -3.03 -9.97 -12.10
C ILE A 160 -2.96 -8.74 -11.20
N ILE A 161 -2.71 -8.96 -9.93
CA ILE A 161 -2.35 -7.93 -8.98
C ILE A 161 -0.83 -7.94 -8.81
N TYR A 162 -0.21 -6.82 -9.12
CA TYR A 162 1.19 -6.54 -8.79
C TYR A 162 1.26 -5.74 -7.50
N GLY A 163 2.34 -5.90 -6.74
CA GLY A 163 2.47 -5.13 -5.52
C GLY A 163 3.89 -5.11 -4.96
N PHE A 164 4.09 -4.15 -4.07
CA PHE A 164 5.27 -4.07 -3.27
C PHE A 164 5.00 -4.58 -1.86
N GLY A 165 5.89 -5.42 -1.38
CA GLY A 165 5.96 -5.83 0.02
C GLY A 165 7.07 -5.09 0.74
N ALA A 166 6.96 -4.95 2.03
CA ALA A 166 7.96 -4.42 2.93
C ALA A 166 7.75 -5.07 4.31
N VAL A 167 8.65 -5.31 5.11
CA VAL A 167 10.03 -5.58 5.16
C VAL A 167 10.23 -7.10 5.08
N PRO A 168 11.06 -7.65 4.21
CA PRO A 168 11.94 -7.00 3.22
C PRO A 168 11.16 -6.42 2.04
N GLU A 169 11.81 -5.47 1.32
CA GLU A 169 11.19 -4.89 0.13
C GLU A 169 11.26 -5.84 -1.05
N VAL A 170 10.08 -6.23 -1.51
CA VAL A 170 9.92 -7.19 -2.62
C VAL A 170 8.89 -6.68 -3.61
N PHE A 171 9.07 -7.06 -4.87
CA PHE A 171 8.08 -6.93 -5.91
C PHE A 171 7.43 -8.30 -6.14
N PHE A 172 6.09 -8.36 -6.04
CA PHE A 172 5.34 -9.61 -6.18
C PHE A 172 4.23 -9.49 -7.23
N ARG A 173 3.75 -10.64 -7.65
CA ARG A 173 2.49 -10.79 -8.40
C ARG A 173 1.57 -11.79 -7.73
N TYR A 174 0.29 -11.58 -7.91
CA TYR A 174 -0.78 -12.51 -7.56
C TYR A 174 -1.72 -12.68 -8.74
N ASP A 175 -1.93 -13.90 -9.19
CA ASP A 175 -2.84 -14.26 -10.27
C ASP A 175 -4.22 -14.55 -9.69
N ILE A 176 -5.21 -13.75 -10.08
CA ILE A 176 -6.57 -13.80 -9.51
C ILE A 176 -7.28 -15.09 -9.87
N ASP A 177 -7.06 -15.60 -11.07
CA ASP A 177 -7.79 -16.76 -11.60
C ASP A 177 -7.24 -18.07 -11.03
N THR A 178 -5.95 -18.15 -10.81
CA THR A 178 -5.30 -19.36 -10.28
C THR A 178 -5.09 -19.32 -8.76
N GLY A 179 -5.22 -18.15 -8.13
CA GLY A 179 -4.93 -17.94 -6.71
C GLY A 179 -3.45 -18.04 -6.34
N LYS A 180 -2.54 -18.04 -7.32
CA LYS A 180 -1.11 -18.20 -7.09
C LYS A 180 -0.40 -16.87 -6.95
N SER A 181 0.52 -16.81 -5.99
CA SER A 181 1.42 -15.66 -5.82
C SER A 181 2.87 -16.04 -6.03
N ARG A 182 3.68 -15.06 -6.43
CA ARG A 182 5.12 -15.21 -6.62
C ARG A 182 5.82 -13.88 -6.32
N VAL A 183 6.89 -13.92 -5.56
CA VAL A 183 7.87 -12.84 -5.49
C VAL A 183 8.67 -12.85 -6.80
N ILE A 184 8.69 -11.72 -7.49
CA ILE A 184 9.40 -11.55 -8.76
C ILE A 184 10.85 -11.14 -8.48
N ALA A 185 11.03 -10.15 -7.59
CA ALA A 185 12.35 -9.61 -7.26
C ALA A 185 12.40 -9.06 -5.84
N HIS A 186 13.59 -9.07 -5.26
CA HIS A 186 13.95 -8.24 -4.11
C HIS A 186 14.43 -6.89 -4.66
N ILE A 187 13.75 -5.82 -4.27
CA ILE A 187 13.97 -4.47 -4.81
C ILE A 187 14.64 -3.52 -3.81
N GLY A 188 14.62 -3.86 -2.53
CA GLY A 188 15.32 -3.13 -1.48
C GLY A 188 16.80 -3.44 -1.44
N ASN A 189 17.56 -2.60 -0.75
CA ASN A 189 18.95 -2.89 -0.41
C ASN A 189 19.09 -3.29 1.07
N ALA A 190 20.26 -3.84 1.43
CA ALA A 190 20.49 -4.33 2.78
C ALA A 190 20.69 -3.24 3.85
N ALA A 191 20.85 -2.00 3.44
CA ALA A 191 21.22 -0.89 4.34
C ALA A 191 20.08 0.09 4.58
N GLU A 192 19.16 0.21 3.65
CA GLU A 192 18.08 1.19 3.76
C GLU A 192 16.83 0.75 2.99
N PHE A 193 15.73 1.19 3.50
CA PHE A 193 14.42 1.05 2.92
C PHE A 193 14.26 1.95 1.69
N CYS A 194 13.91 1.38 0.55
CA CYS A 194 13.75 2.12 -0.70
C CYS A 194 12.41 2.86 -0.76
N GLU A 195 11.48 2.47 0.09
CA GLU A 195 10.10 2.99 0.10
C GLU A 195 9.46 2.91 -1.29
N ALA A 196 9.64 1.78 -1.97
CA ALA A 196 8.98 1.57 -3.25
C ALA A 196 7.47 1.59 -3.05
N HIS A 197 6.86 2.69 -3.45
CA HIS A 197 5.42 2.89 -3.39
C HIS A 197 4.82 2.85 -4.79
N ASN A 198 3.59 2.34 -4.87
CA ASN A 198 2.74 2.33 -6.04
C ASN A 198 3.41 1.83 -7.32
N PRO A 199 3.40 0.52 -7.59
CA PRO A 199 3.68 0.04 -8.92
C PRO A 199 2.68 0.68 -9.89
N VAL A 200 3.14 1.08 -11.07
CA VAL A 200 2.29 1.67 -12.10
C VAL A 200 2.35 0.81 -13.36
N ILE A 201 1.19 0.58 -13.96
CA ILE A 201 1.06 -0.18 -15.20
C ILE A 201 0.96 0.83 -16.33
N ASP A 202 1.89 0.76 -17.30
CA ASP A 202 1.88 1.63 -18.48
C ASP A 202 0.82 1.19 -19.51
N LYS A 203 0.67 1.99 -20.57
CA LYS A 203 -0.29 1.72 -21.65
C LYS A 203 -0.03 0.40 -22.41
N ASP A 204 1.20 -0.11 -22.37
CA ASP A 204 1.62 -1.33 -23.01
C ASP A 204 1.52 -2.55 -22.07
N GLY A 205 1.12 -2.31 -20.82
CA GLY A 205 0.91 -3.31 -19.77
C GLY A 205 2.18 -3.73 -19.03
N ASN A 206 3.28 -2.97 -19.18
CA ASN A 206 4.47 -3.18 -18.36
C ASN A 206 4.27 -2.54 -16.98
N VAL A 207 4.91 -3.12 -15.98
CA VAL A 207 4.88 -2.62 -14.61
C VAL A 207 6.17 -1.87 -14.30
N TRP A 208 6.05 -0.64 -13.82
CA TRP A 208 7.16 0.21 -13.47
C TRP A 208 7.24 0.41 -11.96
N GLY A 209 8.45 0.55 -11.47
CA GLY A 209 8.72 0.84 -10.07
C GLY A 209 10.17 1.25 -9.86
N THR A 210 10.55 1.39 -8.60
CA THR A 210 11.90 1.73 -8.18
C THR A 210 12.56 0.58 -7.43
N TYR A 211 13.88 0.48 -7.51
CA TYR A 211 14.69 -0.44 -6.74
C TYR A 211 15.88 0.29 -6.13
N GLY A 212 16.41 -0.24 -5.03
CA GLY A 212 17.55 0.32 -4.34
C GLY A 212 18.85 -0.35 -4.75
N ILE A 213 19.89 0.44 -4.91
CA ILE A 213 21.26 -0.03 -5.08
C ILE A 213 22.11 0.33 -3.87
N LEU A 214 23.07 -0.53 -3.55
CA LEU A 214 24.11 -0.27 -2.58
C LEU A 214 25.47 -0.41 -3.27
N ARG A 215 26.24 0.68 -3.26
CA ARG A 215 27.64 0.61 -3.76
C ARG A 215 28.52 0.00 -2.69
N ALA A 216 29.41 -0.88 -3.09
CA ALA A 216 30.46 -1.39 -2.20
C ALA A 216 31.21 -0.19 -1.57
N PHE A 217 31.44 -0.27 -0.26
CA PHE A 217 32.10 0.78 0.54
C PHE A 217 31.32 2.10 0.68
N SER A 218 30.08 2.18 0.20
CA SER A 218 29.21 3.32 0.43
C SER A 218 27.94 2.83 1.11
N TYR A 219 27.82 3.11 2.39
CA TYR A 219 26.63 2.80 3.17
C TYR A 219 25.64 3.97 3.18
N ARG A 220 25.85 4.94 2.31
CA ARG A 220 24.92 6.06 2.13
C ARG A 220 23.89 5.68 1.09
N THR A 221 22.69 5.85 1.47
CA THR A 221 21.52 5.72 0.63
C THR A 221 20.88 7.09 0.47
N GLY A 222 20.22 7.29 -0.63
CA GLY A 222 19.61 8.58 -0.96
C GLY A 222 19.08 8.54 -2.38
N PRO A 223 18.68 9.65 -2.97
CA PRO A 223 18.15 9.70 -4.33
C PRO A 223 19.06 9.02 -5.37
N ASP A 224 20.37 9.02 -5.11
CA ASP A 224 21.37 8.34 -5.96
C ASP A 224 21.27 6.83 -5.95
N SER A 225 20.75 6.25 -4.88
CA SER A 225 20.66 4.81 -4.72
C SER A 225 19.37 4.24 -5.30
N LEU A 226 18.41 5.09 -5.65
CA LEU A 226 17.16 4.66 -6.27
C LEU A 226 17.27 4.66 -7.78
N ARG A 227 16.83 3.59 -8.41
CA ARG A 227 16.84 3.37 -9.85
C ARG A 227 15.46 2.90 -10.29
N LEU A 228 15.17 3.07 -11.57
CA LEU A 228 13.94 2.59 -12.18
C LEU A 228 14.11 1.14 -12.64
N PHE A 229 13.04 0.38 -12.54
CA PHE A 229 12.89 -0.89 -13.23
C PHE A 229 11.60 -0.92 -14.04
N ARG A 230 11.59 -1.78 -15.06
CA ARG A 230 10.39 -2.16 -15.81
C ARG A 230 10.28 -3.67 -15.81
N TYR A 231 9.12 -4.19 -15.49
CA TYR A 231 8.78 -5.60 -15.63
C TYR A 231 7.84 -5.79 -16.81
N SER A 232 8.17 -6.68 -17.74
CA SER A 232 7.35 -7.08 -18.86
C SER A 232 6.62 -8.39 -18.55
N PRO A 233 5.30 -8.37 -18.30
CA PRO A 233 4.54 -9.58 -17.96
C PRO A 233 4.51 -10.63 -19.07
N ASP A 234 4.57 -10.20 -20.31
CA ASP A 234 4.48 -11.09 -21.47
C ASP A 234 5.74 -11.94 -21.67
N THR A 235 6.91 -11.43 -21.27
CA THR A 235 8.20 -12.14 -21.35
C THR A 235 8.71 -12.62 -19.99
N ASP A 236 8.05 -12.20 -18.92
CA ASP A 236 8.49 -12.44 -17.53
C ASP A 236 9.88 -11.87 -17.23
N GLU A 237 10.23 -10.74 -17.83
CA GLU A 237 11.56 -10.14 -17.75
C GLU A 237 11.56 -8.82 -17.00
N MET A 238 12.60 -8.62 -16.18
CA MET A 238 12.91 -7.37 -15.52
C MET A 238 14.00 -6.62 -16.29
N THR A 239 13.75 -5.36 -16.61
CA THR A 239 14.77 -4.42 -17.09
C THR A 239 15.12 -3.48 -15.95
N PHE A 240 16.39 -3.46 -15.55
CA PHE A 240 16.91 -2.54 -14.54
C PHE A 240 17.67 -1.40 -15.24
N PHE A 241 17.28 -0.17 -14.95
CA PHE A 241 17.90 1.01 -15.53
C PHE A 241 19.02 1.51 -14.61
N ASP A 242 20.09 2.03 -15.20
CA ASP A 242 21.24 2.56 -14.47
C ASP A 242 21.07 4.02 -14.03
N HIS A 243 19.93 4.63 -14.38
CA HIS A 243 19.54 5.97 -13.97
C HIS A 243 18.29 5.92 -13.10
N GLY A 244 18.19 6.88 -12.21
CA GLY A 244 17.08 7.02 -11.27
C GLY A 244 16.20 8.21 -11.61
N LEU A 245 15.53 8.68 -10.57
CA LEU A 245 14.69 9.88 -10.65
C LEU A 245 15.59 11.13 -10.78
N PRO A 246 15.09 12.19 -11.45
CA PRO A 246 15.76 13.47 -11.47
C PRO A 246 16.00 13.98 -10.04
N ARG A 247 17.14 14.60 -9.83
CA ARG A 247 17.48 15.26 -8.57
C ARG A 247 17.12 16.73 -8.60
N THR A 248 16.83 17.26 -7.42
CA THR A 248 16.94 18.70 -7.20
C THR A 248 18.44 19.07 -7.06
N ASP A 249 18.77 20.33 -7.27
CA ASP A 249 20.13 20.84 -7.06
C ASP A 249 20.51 20.93 -5.57
N ASP A 250 19.61 20.57 -4.66
CA ASP A 250 19.87 20.53 -3.22
C ASP A 250 20.61 19.24 -2.84
N PRO A 251 21.86 19.32 -2.37
CA PRO A 251 22.61 18.15 -1.94
C PRO A 251 22.04 17.47 -0.68
N ALA A 252 21.13 18.15 0.03
CA ALA A 252 20.40 17.59 1.16
C ALA A 252 19.10 16.88 0.75
N ASP A 253 18.73 16.92 -0.52
CA ASP A 253 17.53 16.26 -1.04
C ASP A 253 17.63 14.75 -0.86
N LYS A 254 16.72 14.22 -0.04
CA LYS A 254 16.53 12.79 0.23
C LYS A 254 15.20 12.30 -0.27
N SER A 255 14.60 13.00 -1.21
CA SER A 255 13.30 12.67 -1.77
C SER A 255 13.28 11.24 -2.32
N LYS A 256 12.22 10.53 -2.02
CA LYS A 256 11.91 9.19 -2.51
C LYS A 256 10.55 9.23 -3.20
N PRO A 257 10.31 8.38 -4.20
CA PRO A 257 9.02 8.34 -4.85
C PRO A 257 7.94 7.89 -3.86
N ASP A 258 6.95 8.74 -3.65
CA ASP A 258 5.84 8.47 -2.74
C ASP A 258 4.60 7.97 -3.47
N THR A 259 4.46 8.31 -4.75
CA THR A 259 3.33 7.88 -5.59
C THR A 259 3.73 7.84 -7.05
N SER A 260 3.05 7.00 -7.81
CA SER A 260 3.12 7.01 -9.28
C SER A 260 1.75 6.75 -9.89
N ILE A 261 1.49 7.36 -11.02
CA ILE A 261 0.23 7.22 -11.74
C ILE A 261 0.46 7.33 -13.26
N LEU A 262 -0.30 6.55 -14.03
CA LEU A 262 -0.39 6.71 -15.47
C LEU A 262 -1.33 7.87 -15.79
N GLY A 263 -0.82 8.88 -16.46
CA GLY A 263 -1.61 10.02 -16.93
C GLY A 263 -2.46 9.70 -18.17
N PRO A 264 -3.46 10.53 -18.47
CA PRO A 264 -4.31 10.35 -19.65
C PRO A 264 -3.55 10.53 -20.98
N ASP A 265 -2.40 11.14 -20.95
CA ASP A 265 -1.45 11.29 -22.08
C ASP A 265 -0.53 10.08 -22.27
N GLY A 266 -0.64 9.06 -21.42
CA GLY A 266 0.19 7.85 -21.46
C GLY A 266 1.54 8.00 -20.80
N MET A 267 1.82 9.13 -20.15
CA MET A 267 3.03 9.36 -19.36
C MET A 267 2.87 8.87 -17.93
N ILE A 268 3.95 8.39 -17.35
CA ILE A 268 3.98 8.03 -15.92
C ILE A 268 4.44 9.27 -15.14
N TYR A 269 3.61 9.70 -14.21
CA TYR A 269 3.92 10.77 -13.27
C TYR A 269 4.35 10.17 -11.94
N ILE A 270 5.44 10.67 -11.38
CA ILE A 270 6.01 10.24 -10.10
C ILE A 270 6.09 11.47 -9.19
N GLY A 271 5.57 11.34 -7.96
CA GLY A 271 5.58 12.38 -6.94
C GLY A 271 6.22 11.93 -5.64
#